data_0486c81cbe2df09a8d4aeda97f844c9b
#
_entry.id   0486c81cbe2df09a8d4aeda97f844c9b
#
_cell.length_a   1.000
_cell.length_b   1.000
_cell.length_c   1.000
_cell.angle_alpha   90.00
_cell.angle_beta   90.00
_cell.angle_gamma   90.00
#
_symmetry.space_group_name_H-M   'P 1'
#
loop_
_entity.id
_entity.type
_entity.pdbx_description
1 polymer ?
#
loop_
_entity_poly.entity_id
_entity_poly.type
_entity_poly.pdbx_seq_one_letter_code
_entity_poly.pdbx_strand_id
1 'polypeptide(L)'
;MPTAAIAHTTEKRRSIEAVTALAEQAIEHLGGIGCFLKPGQSVLIQPAPALPYAAGEGATTDPALVGAIIRLARRAAAGRIRIAATSGGDFDPLECMRLTGMAGMAAREGAEIVDLESPAAPRCELRLPDAKTIDRASVPAPLAEADVIIAVPKAKNDSFDLISGAMKLWSGVDPQNSQPNNDSCVVEHAADLMTALRPALCFADALVCGEGDGPVATTPHWCGCVLASTDPVAMDAAIAALLGYDVRKLCFAAAGEERQLGRREPITWLGMPLDRVAFQAWPVHEGFDHLPVNVLSGAGVTRAGTAGHVKAALDVLTRHGALDRAIAMKGVPTVMIGDTGDPDFERHVKEGPYVVFDDAARPEYKQDPRVRFVPGHPVLRGALQRLIDAFGAELPGHAAAG
;
A
#
# COMPACT_ATOMS: atom_id res chain seq x y z
N MET A 1 -14.46 -9.37 -22.05
CA MET A 1 -13.19 -8.64 -22.26
C MET A 1 -12.92 -7.84 -21.00
N PRO A 2 -11.66 -7.69 -20.57
CA PRO A 2 -11.31 -6.85 -19.44
C PRO A 2 -11.79 -5.42 -19.67
N THR A 3 -12.43 -4.82 -18.67
CA THR A 3 -13.09 -3.52 -18.81
C THR A 3 -12.72 -2.63 -17.65
N ALA A 4 -12.38 -1.38 -17.91
CA ALA A 4 -12.19 -0.34 -16.91
C ALA A 4 -13.05 0.89 -17.26
N ALA A 5 -13.85 1.34 -16.33
CA ALA A 5 -14.63 2.56 -16.44
C ALA A 5 -13.93 3.70 -15.71
N ILE A 6 -13.89 4.89 -16.28
CA ILE A 6 -13.30 6.09 -15.72
C ILE A 6 -14.37 7.17 -15.56
N ALA A 7 -14.60 7.64 -14.34
CA ALA A 7 -15.29 8.89 -14.06
C ALA A 7 -14.27 9.96 -13.66
N HIS A 8 -14.47 11.20 -14.12
CA HIS A 8 -13.50 12.28 -13.91
C HIS A 8 -14.17 13.60 -13.55
N THR A 9 -13.49 14.37 -12.71
CA THR A 9 -13.84 15.76 -12.40
C THR A 9 -12.63 16.66 -12.39
N THR A 10 -12.79 17.87 -12.85
CA THR A 10 -11.79 18.95 -12.72
C THR A 10 -11.87 19.68 -11.38
N GLU A 11 -12.97 19.51 -10.64
CA GLU A 11 -13.18 20.15 -9.34
C GLU A 11 -12.35 19.46 -8.26
N LYS A 12 -11.45 20.19 -7.61
CA LYS A 12 -10.61 19.69 -6.50
C LYS A 12 -11.41 19.50 -5.20
N ARG A 13 -12.71 19.21 -5.30
CA ARG A 13 -13.60 19.01 -4.17
C ARG A 13 -13.76 17.53 -3.87
N ARG A 14 -13.40 17.13 -2.66
CA ARG A 14 -13.47 15.75 -2.17
C ARG A 14 -14.56 15.58 -1.11
N SER A 15 -15.70 16.28 -1.26
CA SER A 15 -16.84 15.99 -0.40
C SER A 15 -17.41 14.61 -0.75
N ILE A 16 -17.98 13.93 0.24
CA ILE A 16 -18.54 12.60 0.03
C ILE A 16 -19.64 12.61 -1.05
N GLU A 17 -20.40 13.70 -1.18
CA GLU A 17 -21.45 13.87 -2.20
C GLU A 17 -20.84 13.91 -3.61
N ALA A 18 -19.80 14.73 -3.81
CA ALA A 18 -19.11 14.84 -5.10
C ALA A 18 -18.45 13.52 -5.50
N VAL A 19 -17.80 12.86 -4.54
CA VAL A 19 -17.15 11.56 -4.78
C VAL A 19 -18.17 10.44 -4.98
N THR A 20 -19.34 10.51 -4.32
CA THR A 20 -20.44 9.55 -4.56
C THR A 20 -20.95 9.66 -6.00
N ALA A 21 -21.11 10.88 -6.52
CA ALA A 21 -21.55 11.07 -7.92
C ALA A 21 -20.50 10.50 -8.91
N LEU A 22 -19.20 10.66 -8.64
CA LEU A 22 -18.13 10.06 -9.47
C LEU A 22 -18.14 8.53 -9.40
N ALA A 23 -18.24 7.95 -8.20
CA ALA A 23 -18.28 6.51 -8.04
C ALA A 23 -19.52 5.90 -8.71
N GLU A 24 -20.67 6.58 -8.61
CA GLU A 24 -21.92 6.22 -9.30
C GLU A 24 -21.75 6.27 -10.82
N GLN A 25 -21.18 7.35 -11.35
CA GLN A 25 -20.89 7.46 -12.78
C GLN A 25 -19.97 6.33 -13.27
N ALA A 26 -18.91 6.00 -12.53
CA ALA A 26 -18.00 4.92 -12.90
C ALA A 26 -18.70 3.56 -12.93
N ILE A 27 -19.51 3.23 -11.91
CA ILE A 27 -20.18 1.93 -11.82
C ILE A 27 -21.37 1.81 -12.80
N GLU A 28 -22.04 2.90 -13.15
CA GLU A 28 -23.11 2.88 -14.14
C GLU A 28 -22.63 2.39 -15.52
N HIS A 29 -21.40 2.69 -15.89
CA HIS A 29 -20.79 2.12 -17.10
C HIS A 29 -20.67 0.59 -17.09
N LEU A 30 -20.70 -0.02 -15.88
CA LEU A 30 -20.65 -1.48 -15.69
C LEU A 30 -22.02 -2.08 -15.38
N GLY A 31 -23.11 -1.29 -15.49
CA GLY A 31 -24.50 -1.71 -15.26
C GLY A 31 -25.05 -1.36 -13.89
N GLY A 32 -24.33 -0.57 -13.10
CA GLY A 32 -24.74 -0.12 -11.77
C GLY A 32 -24.45 -1.12 -10.64
N ILE A 33 -24.43 -0.63 -9.40
CA ILE A 33 -24.06 -1.43 -8.23
C ILE A 33 -24.98 -2.63 -8.00
N GLY A 34 -26.24 -2.56 -8.40
CA GLY A 34 -27.22 -3.63 -8.27
C GLY A 34 -26.91 -4.88 -9.10
N CYS A 35 -26.01 -4.79 -10.10
CA CYS A 35 -25.52 -5.95 -10.81
C CYS A 35 -24.58 -6.82 -9.96
N PHE A 36 -23.97 -6.26 -8.93
CA PHE A 36 -22.91 -6.89 -8.12
C PHE A 36 -23.34 -7.18 -6.68
N LEU A 37 -24.38 -6.50 -6.20
CA LEU A 37 -24.90 -6.63 -4.85
C LEU A 37 -26.40 -7.00 -4.87
N LYS A 38 -26.74 -8.03 -4.10
CA LYS A 38 -28.14 -8.40 -3.84
C LYS A 38 -28.58 -7.89 -2.47
N PRO A 39 -29.87 -7.59 -2.29
CA PRO A 39 -30.40 -7.21 -0.99
C PRO A 39 -30.04 -8.22 0.11
N GLY A 40 -29.61 -7.71 1.27
CA GLY A 40 -29.25 -8.50 2.43
C GLY A 40 -27.83 -9.06 2.45
N GLN A 41 -27.09 -9.05 1.32
CA GLN A 41 -25.71 -9.52 1.30
C GLN A 41 -24.78 -8.68 2.19
N SER A 42 -23.87 -9.34 2.87
CA SER A 42 -22.77 -8.71 3.61
C SER A 42 -21.69 -8.24 2.65
N VAL A 43 -21.12 -7.05 2.92
CA VAL A 43 -20.08 -6.43 2.10
C VAL A 43 -18.85 -6.19 2.95
N LEU A 44 -17.68 -6.60 2.46
CA LEU A 44 -16.38 -6.17 2.97
C LEU A 44 -15.72 -5.24 1.96
N ILE A 45 -15.42 -4.03 2.36
CA ILE A 45 -14.66 -3.06 1.58
C ILE A 45 -13.21 -3.16 2.02
N GLN A 46 -12.32 -3.45 1.06
CA GLN A 46 -10.87 -3.58 1.28
C GLN A 46 -10.17 -2.35 0.67
N PRO A 47 -9.92 -1.27 1.45
CA PRO A 47 -9.12 -0.14 0.97
C PRO A 47 -7.63 -0.50 0.90
N ALA A 48 -6.83 0.32 0.23
CA ALA A 48 -5.37 0.22 0.33
C ALA A 48 -4.94 0.30 1.80
N PRO A 49 -3.85 -0.40 2.19
CA PRO A 49 -3.36 -0.36 3.56
C PRO A 49 -3.28 1.05 4.10
N ALA A 50 -3.83 1.25 5.28
CA ALA A 50 -3.89 2.56 5.90
C ALA A 50 -2.52 2.95 6.44
N LEU A 51 -2.07 4.14 6.07
CA LEU A 51 -0.87 4.77 6.60
C LEU A 51 -1.31 5.97 7.45
N PRO A 52 -0.49 6.46 8.38
CA PRO A 52 -0.86 7.58 9.25
C PRO A 52 -0.82 8.94 8.53
N TYR A 53 -1.16 8.97 7.24
CA TYR A 53 -1.09 10.15 6.38
C TYR A 53 -2.44 10.47 5.77
N ALA A 54 -2.73 11.77 5.58
CA ALA A 54 -3.97 12.20 4.98
C ALA A 54 -4.08 11.69 3.52
N ALA A 55 -5.30 11.35 3.09
CA ALA A 55 -5.55 10.88 1.73
C ALA A 55 -5.09 11.87 0.64
N GLY A 56 -5.02 13.16 0.97
CA GLY A 56 -4.49 14.21 0.10
C GLY A 56 -3.00 14.09 -0.22
N GLU A 57 -2.26 13.25 0.51
CA GLU A 57 -0.84 12.99 0.27
C GLU A 57 -0.59 11.89 -0.78
N GLY A 58 -1.64 11.26 -1.30
CA GLY A 58 -1.54 10.27 -2.38
C GLY A 58 -1.19 8.85 -1.95
N ALA A 59 -0.97 8.61 -0.65
CA ALA A 59 -0.52 7.30 -0.15
C ALA A 59 -1.65 6.38 0.31
N THR A 60 -2.75 6.93 0.84
CA THR A 60 -3.91 6.19 1.41
C THR A 60 -5.17 6.42 0.61
N THR A 61 -6.07 5.43 0.60
CA THR A 61 -7.41 5.56 0.00
C THR A 61 -8.20 6.67 0.68
N ASP A 62 -8.86 7.52 -0.12
CA ASP A 62 -9.67 8.64 0.37
C ASP A 62 -10.92 8.12 1.09
N PRO A 63 -11.15 8.51 2.37
CA PRO A 63 -12.36 8.15 3.09
C PRO A 63 -13.66 8.53 2.36
N ALA A 64 -13.64 9.60 1.56
CA ALA A 64 -14.82 10.00 0.79
C ALA A 64 -15.21 8.96 -0.28
N LEU A 65 -14.23 8.27 -0.91
CA LEU A 65 -14.52 7.20 -1.86
C LEU A 65 -15.10 5.97 -1.14
N VAL A 66 -14.52 5.58 0.00
CA VAL A 66 -15.05 4.45 0.78
C VAL A 66 -16.47 4.76 1.26
N GLY A 67 -16.71 5.98 1.73
CA GLY A 67 -18.06 6.44 2.10
C GLY A 67 -19.04 6.45 0.92
N ALA A 68 -18.58 6.84 -0.27
CA ALA A 68 -19.37 6.75 -1.50
C ALA A 68 -19.79 5.31 -1.81
N ILE A 69 -18.85 4.36 -1.70
CA ILE A 69 -19.13 2.94 -1.91
C ILE A 69 -20.13 2.40 -0.88
N ILE A 70 -20.03 2.81 0.39
CA ILE A 70 -21.01 2.45 1.44
C ILE A 70 -22.40 2.95 1.05
N ARG A 71 -22.53 4.20 0.58
CA ARG A 71 -23.81 4.76 0.13
C ARG A 71 -24.39 3.99 -1.06
N LEU A 72 -23.56 3.63 -2.04
CA LEU A 72 -23.98 2.80 -3.17
C LEU A 72 -24.44 1.42 -2.71
N ALA A 73 -23.70 0.75 -1.83
CA ALA A 73 -24.06 -0.54 -1.26
C ALA A 73 -25.39 -0.48 -0.48
N ARG A 74 -25.62 0.58 0.29
CA ARG A 74 -26.90 0.78 0.99
C ARG A 74 -28.06 1.01 0.05
N ARG A 75 -27.88 1.72 -1.06
CA ARG A 75 -28.92 1.88 -2.10
C ARG A 75 -29.28 0.54 -2.74
N ALA A 76 -28.32 -0.40 -2.84
CA ALA A 76 -28.57 -1.78 -3.25
C ALA A 76 -29.14 -2.67 -2.13
N ALA A 77 -29.53 -2.08 -0.99
CA ALA A 77 -30.03 -2.78 0.19
C ALA A 77 -29.07 -3.83 0.75
N ALA A 78 -27.74 -3.60 0.68
CA ALA A 78 -26.76 -4.42 1.35
C ALA A 78 -27.08 -4.56 2.86
N GLY A 79 -26.76 -5.74 3.40
CA GLY A 79 -26.91 -6.02 4.82
C GLY A 79 -25.77 -5.37 5.65
N ARG A 80 -24.94 -6.20 6.28
CA ARG A 80 -23.79 -5.74 7.06
C ARG A 80 -22.69 -5.20 6.14
N ILE A 81 -22.20 -3.99 6.41
CA ILE A 81 -21.09 -3.38 5.67
C ILE A 81 -19.91 -3.22 6.61
N ARG A 82 -18.77 -3.80 6.23
CA ARG A 82 -17.52 -3.76 6.98
C ARG A 82 -16.41 -3.13 6.13
N ILE A 83 -15.49 -2.43 6.79
CA ILE A 83 -14.28 -1.86 6.20
C ILE A 83 -13.10 -2.60 6.80
N ALA A 84 -12.26 -3.20 5.98
CA ALA A 84 -11.04 -3.85 6.42
C ALA A 84 -9.99 -2.82 6.83
N ALA A 85 -9.49 -2.94 8.05
CA ALA A 85 -8.34 -2.19 8.52
C ALA A 85 -7.09 -3.04 8.37
N THR A 86 -6.15 -2.58 7.56
CA THR A 86 -4.83 -3.15 7.36
C THR A 86 -3.80 -2.04 7.26
N SER A 87 -2.57 -2.29 7.65
CA SER A 87 -1.43 -1.38 7.52
C SER A 87 -0.24 -2.01 6.79
N GLY A 88 -0.38 -3.28 6.40
CA GLY A 88 0.71 -4.09 5.89
C GLY A 88 1.71 -4.51 6.98
N GLY A 89 1.29 -4.49 8.27
CA GLY A 89 2.13 -4.82 9.42
C GLY A 89 3.06 -3.70 9.89
N ASP A 90 2.99 -2.53 9.25
CA ASP A 90 3.92 -1.43 9.53
C ASP A 90 3.45 -0.49 10.65
N PHE A 91 2.13 -0.33 10.80
CA PHE A 91 1.52 0.59 11.78
C PHE A 91 0.35 -0.11 12.49
N ASP A 92 -0.22 0.54 13.49
CA ASP A 92 -1.50 0.10 14.07
C ASP A 92 -2.63 0.44 13.09
N PRO A 93 -3.37 -0.58 12.55
CA PRO A 93 -4.38 -0.33 11.54
C PRO A 93 -5.52 0.57 12.03
N LEU A 94 -5.97 0.40 13.29
CA LEU A 94 -7.08 1.17 13.84
C LEU A 94 -6.67 2.62 14.10
N GLU A 95 -5.45 2.85 14.56
CA GLU A 95 -4.90 4.19 14.71
C GLU A 95 -4.76 4.90 13.36
N CYS A 96 -4.27 4.19 12.34
CA CYS A 96 -4.23 4.73 10.97
C CYS A 96 -5.63 5.08 10.44
N MET A 97 -6.64 4.21 10.69
CA MET A 97 -8.03 4.51 10.31
C MET A 97 -8.56 5.76 11.01
N ARG A 98 -8.13 6.03 12.26
CA ARG A 98 -8.48 7.24 13.01
C ARG A 98 -7.80 8.47 12.43
N LEU A 99 -6.48 8.41 12.21
CA LEU A 99 -5.67 9.54 11.72
C LEU A 99 -6.04 9.98 10.30
N THR A 100 -6.38 9.03 9.43
CA THR A 100 -6.82 9.33 8.05
C THR A 100 -8.25 9.85 7.96
N GLY A 101 -9.02 9.80 9.06
CA GLY A 101 -10.44 10.16 9.09
C GLY A 101 -11.38 9.05 8.62
N MET A 102 -10.86 7.87 8.28
CA MET A 102 -11.66 6.71 7.85
C MET A 102 -12.62 6.26 8.95
N ALA A 103 -12.16 6.23 10.21
CA ALA A 103 -12.99 5.84 11.36
C ALA A 103 -14.20 6.80 11.54
N GLY A 104 -13.97 8.11 11.44
CA GLY A 104 -15.03 9.10 11.52
C GLY A 104 -16.03 9.00 10.35
N MET A 105 -15.54 8.70 9.16
CA MET A 105 -16.40 8.46 7.99
C MET A 105 -17.21 7.17 8.17
N ALA A 106 -16.59 6.06 8.58
CA ALA A 106 -17.27 4.79 8.82
C ALA A 106 -18.43 4.95 9.82
N ALA A 107 -18.18 5.64 10.93
CA ALA A 107 -19.20 5.92 11.94
C ALA A 107 -20.39 6.73 11.37
N ARG A 108 -20.11 7.77 10.58
CA ARG A 108 -21.18 8.59 9.95
C ARG A 108 -22.03 7.80 8.95
N GLU A 109 -21.39 6.94 8.16
CA GLU A 109 -22.07 6.12 7.14
C GLU A 109 -22.58 4.79 7.71
N GLY A 110 -22.37 4.52 9.01
CA GLY A 110 -22.90 3.33 9.71
C GLY A 110 -22.23 2.02 9.27
N ALA A 111 -20.95 2.04 8.89
CA ALA A 111 -20.15 0.85 8.59
C ALA A 111 -19.27 0.49 9.78
N GLU A 112 -18.97 -0.80 9.92
CA GLU A 112 -18.08 -1.35 10.95
C GLU A 112 -16.64 -1.43 10.42
N ILE A 113 -15.66 -1.03 11.23
CA ILE A 113 -14.25 -1.28 10.94
C ILE A 113 -13.85 -2.60 11.58
N VAL A 114 -13.17 -3.45 10.82
CA VAL A 114 -12.63 -4.74 11.29
C VAL A 114 -11.12 -4.76 11.08
N ASP A 115 -10.39 -4.98 12.15
CA ASP A 115 -8.93 -5.12 12.14
C ASP A 115 -8.58 -6.53 11.65
N LEU A 116 -8.03 -6.62 10.43
CA LEU A 116 -7.62 -7.89 9.83
C LEU A 116 -6.24 -8.35 10.29
N GLU A 117 -5.43 -7.48 10.91
CA GLU A 117 -4.08 -7.78 11.36
C GLU A 117 -4.02 -8.13 12.86
N SER A 118 -5.11 -7.93 13.60
CA SER A 118 -5.17 -8.26 15.02
C SER A 118 -4.85 -9.74 15.27
N PRO A 119 -3.90 -10.06 16.16
CA PRO A 119 -3.64 -11.44 16.56
C PRO A 119 -4.85 -12.12 17.22
N ALA A 120 -5.78 -11.34 17.78
CA ALA A 120 -7.01 -11.81 18.38
C ALA A 120 -8.17 -11.96 17.37
N ALA A 121 -8.00 -11.53 16.11
CA ALA A 121 -9.02 -11.66 15.10
C ALA A 121 -9.28 -13.14 14.79
N PRO A 122 -10.57 -13.57 14.73
CA PRO A 122 -10.88 -14.93 14.33
C PRO A 122 -10.39 -15.19 12.91
N ARG A 123 -9.86 -16.40 12.68
CA ARG A 123 -9.32 -16.81 11.40
C ARG A 123 -10.02 -18.06 10.88
N CYS A 124 -10.07 -18.19 9.57
CA CYS A 124 -10.62 -19.35 8.85
C CYS A 124 -9.52 -19.98 8.00
N GLU A 125 -9.49 -21.33 7.98
CA GLU A 125 -8.68 -22.07 7.02
C GLU A 125 -9.43 -22.19 5.69
N LEU A 126 -8.85 -21.65 4.65
CA LEU A 126 -9.33 -21.78 3.28
C LEU A 126 -8.52 -22.84 2.53
N ARG A 127 -9.20 -23.69 1.76
CA ARG A 127 -8.57 -24.51 0.73
C ARG A 127 -8.54 -23.74 -0.58
N LEU A 128 -7.43 -23.84 -1.27
CA LEU A 128 -7.14 -23.09 -2.50
C LEU A 128 -6.88 -24.08 -3.65
N PRO A 129 -7.91 -24.76 -4.17
CA PRO A 129 -7.74 -25.82 -5.18
C PRO A 129 -7.18 -25.31 -6.51
N ASP A 130 -7.39 -24.03 -6.82
CA ASP A 130 -6.94 -23.39 -8.07
C ASP A 130 -5.64 -22.61 -7.90
N ALA A 131 -5.04 -22.67 -6.71
CA ALA A 131 -3.77 -22.03 -6.40
C ALA A 131 -2.59 -22.82 -6.98
N LYS A 132 -1.45 -22.13 -7.16
CA LYS A 132 -0.26 -22.72 -7.77
C LYS A 132 0.86 -22.98 -6.77
N THR A 133 0.93 -22.22 -5.69
CA THR A 133 2.06 -22.26 -4.74
C THR A 133 1.66 -22.67 -3.34
N ILE A 134 0.42 -22.43 -2.94
CA ILE A 134 -0.13 -22.82 -1.63
C ILE A 134 -1.48 -23.51 -1.80
N ASP A 135 -1.74 -24.59 -1.06
CA ASP A 135 -3.00 -25.34 -1.10
C ASP A 135 -3.99 -24.91 0.00
N ARG A 136 -3.51 -24.17 0.98
CA ARG A 136 -4.27 -23.65 2.13
C ARG A 136 -3.74 -22.30 2.56
N ALA A 137 -4.64 -21.52 3.15
CA ALA A 137 -4.29 -20.25 3.79
C ALA A 137 -5.15 -20.02 5.04
N SER A 138 -4.52 -19.47 6.07
CA SER A 138 -5.24 -18.97 7.25
C SER A 138 -5.55 -17.49 7.04
N VAL A 139 -6.82 -17.14 6.87
CA VAL A 139 -7.26 -15.79 6.58
C VAL A 139 -8.19 -15.23 7.66
N PRO A 140 -8.26 -13.90 7.85
CA PRO A 140 -9.22 -13.31 8.77
C PRO A 140 -10.65 -13.69 8.43
N ALA A 141 -11.41 -14.19 9.42
CA ALA A 141 -12.78 -14.62 9.24
C ALA A 141 -13.69 -13.56 8.58
N PRO A 142 -13.60 -12.26 8.92
CA PRO A 142 -14.41 -11.23 8.27
C PRO A 142 -14.25 -11.17 6.74
N LEU A 143 -13.07 -11.52 6.22
CA LEU A 143 -12.78 -11.56 4.79
C LEU A 143 -13.37 -12.83 4.14
N ALA A 144 -13.22 -13.98 4.80
CA ALA A 144 -13.75 -15.26 4.30
C ALA A 144 -15.29 -15.35 4.35
N GLU A 145 -15.92 -14.64 5.30
CA GLU A 145 -17.38 -14.67 5.53
C GLU A 145 -18.16 -13.63 4.71
N ALA A 146 -17.46 -12.72 4.04
CA ALA A 146 -18.14 -11.70 3.25
C ALA A 146 -18.80 -12.31 2.00
N ASP A 147 -20.10 -12.02 1.79
CA ASP A 147 -20.77 -12.42 0.55
C ASP A 147 -20.21 -11.68 -0.66
N VAL A 148 -19.76 -10.45 -0.47
CA VAL A 148 -19.19 -9.58 -1.52
C VAL A 148 -17.99 -8.84 -0.97
N ILE A 149 -16.86 -8.95 -1.67
CA ILE A 149 -15.66 -8.16 -1.43
C ILE A 149 -15.55 -7.06 -2.49
N ILE A 150 -15.33 -5.83 -2.04
CA ILE A 150 -15.04 -4.68 -2.91
C ILE A 150 -13.62 -4.21 -2.62
N ALA A 151 -12.73 -4.32 -3.60
CA ALA A 151 -11.35 -3.83 -3.50
C ALA A 151 -11.30 -2.33 -3.82
N VAL A 152 -10.59 -1.54 -2.99
CA VAL A 152 -10.47 -0.09 -3.20
C VAL A 152 -8.99 0.34 -3.16
N PRO A 153 -8.19 -0.05 -4.18
CA PRO A 153 -6.80 0.34 -4.25
C PRO A 153 -6.64 1.86 -4.42
N LYS A 154 -5.48 2.36 -3.99
CA LYS A 154 -5.01 3.71 -4.26
C LYS A 154 -4.17 3.71 -5.52
N ALA A 155 -4.46 4.58 -6.48
CA ALA A 155 -3.61 4.77 -7.65
C ALA A 155 -2.31 5.50 -7.24
N LYS A 156 -1.25 4.73 -7.05
CA LYS A 156 0.06 5.24 -6.62
C LYS A 156 1.22 4.38 -7.09
N ASN A 157 2.38 4.99 -7.15
CA ASN A 157 3.64 4.27 -7.36
C ASN A 157 3.91 3.27 -6.24
N ASP A 158 4.71 2.27 -6.59
CA ASP A 158 5.19 1.27 -5.66
C ASP A 158 6.60 0.83 -6.06
N SER A 159 7.52 0.79 -5.11
CA SER A 159 8.91 0.40 -5.34
C SER A 159 9.07 -1.10 -5.66
N PHE A 160 8.07 -1.92 -5.36
CA PHE A 160 8.12 -3.36 -5.60
C PHE A 160 7.53 -3.78 -6.96
N ASP A 161 6.38 -3.18 -7.37
CA ASP A 161 5.67 -3.58 -8.60
C ASP A 161 5.19 -2.38 -9.44
N LEU A 162 5.95 -1.32 -9.54
CA LEU A 162 5.64 -0.06 -10.22
C LEU A 162 4.41 0.66 -9.66
N ILE A 163 3.34 -0.07 -9.33
CA ILE A 163 2.10 0.47 -8.77
C ILE A 163 1.59 -0.35 -7.59
N SER A 164 0.89 0.31 -6.68
CA SER A 164 0.02 -0.36 -5.71
C SER A 164 -1.37 -0.53 -6.31
N GLY A 165 -1.71 -1.77 -6.65
CA GLY A 165 -2.97 -2.11 -7.31
C GLY A 165 -3.94 -2.92 -6.46
N ALA A 166 -4.99 -3.45 -7.09
CA ALA A 166 -5.99 -4.29 -6.44
C ALA A 166 -5.42 -5.66 -6.04
N MET A 167 -4.56 -6.25 -6.90
CA MET A 167 -3.94 -7.53 -6.65
C MET A 167 -3.06 -7.51 -5.38
N LYS A 168 -2.31 -6.44 -5.18
CA LYS A 168 -1.41 -6.29 -4.03
C LYS A 168 -2.14 -6.18 -2.68
N LEU A 169 -3.42 -5.83 -2.65
CA LEU A 169 -4.19 -5.75 -1.40
C LEU A 169 -4.24 -7.08 -0.64
N TRP A 170 -4.00 -8.21 -1.31
CA TRP A 170 -3.99 -9.54 -0.70
C TRP A 170 -2.63 -9.98 -0.15
N SER A 171 -1.56 -9.22 -0.40
CA SER A 171 -0.20 -9.61 0.01
C SER A 171 0.01 -9.72 1.52
N GLY A 172 -0.79 -9.02 2.34
CA GLY A 172 -0.69 -9.06 3.80
C GLY A 172 -1.78 -9.88 4.52
N VAL A 173 -2.66 -10.55 3.76
CA VAL A 173 -3.85 -11.22 4.33
C VAL A 173 -3.49 -12.50 5.10
N ASP A 174 -2.49 -13.25 4.66
CA ASP A 174 -1.97 -14.43 5.36
C ASP A 174 -0.55 -14.20 5.86
N PRO A 175 -0.36 -13.82 7.14
CA PRO A 175 0.96 -13.51 7.69
C PRO A 175 1.92 -14.70 7.72
N GLN A 176 1.42 -15.94 7.74
CA GLN A 176 2.27 -17.15 7.80
C GLN A 176 2.98 -17.38 6.47
N ASN A 177 2.30 -17.06 5.36
CA ASN A 177 2.85 -17.17 4.01
C ASN A 177 3.46 -15.85 3.50
N SER A 178 3.22 -14.76 4.21
CA SER A 178 3.79 -13.42 3.93
C SER A 178 5.10 -13.16 4.69
N GLN A 179 5.80 -14.21 5.14
CA GLN A 179 7.05 -14.07 5.89
C GLN A 179 8.11 -13.33 5.05
N PRO A 180 8.85 -12.39 5.66
CA PRO A 180 9.85 -11.54 4.96
C PRO A 180 11.01 -12.30 4.28
N ASN A 181 11.06 -13.62 4.45
CA ASN A 181 12.09 -14.48 3.86
C ASN A 181 11.84 -14.89 2.42
N ASN A 182 10.69 -14.49 1.84
CA ASN A 182 10.25 -15.06 0.58
C ASN A 182 9.57 -14.00 -0.31
N ASP A 183 10.25 -12.88 -0.57
CA ASP A 183 9.74 -11.80 -1.44
C ASP A 183 9.31 -12.33 -2.82
N SER A 184 9.97 -13.39 -3.31
CA SER A 184 9.60 -14.06 -4.55
C SER A 184 8.22 -14.76 -4.49
N CYS A 185 7.72 -15.05 -3.29
CA CYS A 185 6.44 -15.73 -3.11
C CYS A 185 5.28 -14.79 -2.78
N VAL A 186 5.53 -13.54 -2.39
CA VAL A 186 4.47 -12.57 -2.02
C VAL A 186 3.49 -12.35 -3.17
N VAL A 187 4.00 -12.20 -4.39
CA VAL A 187 3.20 -12.02 -5.61
C VAL A 187 2.33 -13.24 -5.87
N GLU A 188 2.95 -14.42 -5.83
CA GLU A 188 2.31 -15.71 -6.09
C GLU A 188 1.24 -16.01 -5.03
N HIS A 189 1.56 -15.81 -3.74
CA HIS A 189 0.63 -16.04 -2.63
C HIS A 189 -0.58 -15.09 -2.70
N ALA A 190 -0.38 -13.80 -3.00
CA ALA A 190 -1.48 -12.85 -3.16
C ALA A 190 -2.43 -13.28 -4.30
N ALA A 191 -1.87 -13.73 -5.42
CA ALA A 191 -2.65 -14.24 -6.56
C ALA A 191 -3.36 -15.55 -6.20
N ASP A 192 -2.72 -16.47 -5.46
CA ASP A 192 -3.34 -17.71 -4.98
C ASP A 192 -4.52 -17.42 -4.04
N LEU A 193 -4.34 -16.53 -3.05
CA LEU A 193 -5.42 -16.10 -2.14
C LEU A 193 -6.62 -15.53 -2.91
N MET A 194 -6.37 -14.75 -3.95
CA MET A 194 -7.42 -14.13 -4.75
C MET A 194 -8.23 -15.16 -5.57
N THR A 195 -7.75 -16.39 -5.79
CA THR A 195 -8.56 -17.43 -6.43
C THR A 195 -9.80 -17.78 -5.61
N ALA A 196 -9.70 -17.74 -4.27
CA ALA A 196 -10.81 -17.98 -3.36
C ALA A 196 -11.49 -16.71 -2.84
N LEU A 197 -10.75 -15.59 -2.74
CA LEU A 197 -11.21 -14.34 -2.17
C LEU A 197 -11.29 -13.23 -3.25
N ARG A 198 -11.80 -13.59 -4.41
CA ARG A 198 -11.88 -12.68 -5.56
C ARG A 198 -12.84 -11.52 -5.26
N PRO A 199 -12.41 -10.25 -5.44
CA PRO A 199 -13.34 -9.13 -5.35
C PRO A 199 -14.36 -9.20 -6.48
N ALA A 200 -15.63 -8.97 -6.15
CA ALA A 200 -16.70 -8.86 -7.15
C ALA A 200 -16.60 -7.54 -7.92
N LEU A 201 -15.96 -6.54 -7.31
CA LEU A 201 -15.85 -5.19 -7.84
C LEU A 201 -14.59 -4.52 -7.30
N CYS A 202 -13.91 -3.75 -8.14
CA CYS A 202 -12.79 -2.91 -7.79
C CYS A 202 -13.13 -1.44 -8.09
N PHE A 203 -12.84 -0.54 -7.14
CA PHE A 203 -12.83 0.90 -7.35
C PHE A 203 -11.43 1.44 -7.06
N ALA A 204 -10.74 2.02 -8.04
CA ALA A 204 -9.48 2.68 -7.75
C ALA A 204 -9.69 4.15 -7.38
N ASP A 205 -9.10 4.54 -6.26
CA ASP A 205 -8.98 5.94 -5.86
C ASP A 205 -7.83 6.59 -6.63
N ALA A 206 -8.20 7.34 -7.65
CA ALA A 206 -7.32 8.19 -8.43
C ALA A 206 -7.74 9.68 -8.32
N LEU A 207 -8.39 10.09 -7.22
CA LEU A 207 -8.68 11.49 -6.94
C LEU A 207 -7.37 12.27 -6.79
N VAL A 208 -6.50 11.81 -5.90
CA VAL A 208 -5.13 12.27 -5.74
C VAL A 208 -4.22 11.06 -5.88
N CYS A 209 -3.57 10.90 -7.01
CA CYS A 209 -2.60 9.83 -7.23
C CYS A 209 -1.33 10.07 -6.42
N GLY A 210 -0.59 9.00 -6.15
CA GLY A 210 0.73 9.08 -5.52
C GLY A 210 1.82 8.77 -6.53
N GLU A 211 2.70 9.74 -6.83
CA GLU A 211 3.87 9.56 -7.68
C GLU A 211 5.18 9.62 -6.88
N GLY A 212 6.34 9.35 -7.48
CA GLY A 212 7.63 9.35 -6.79
C GLY A 212 7.81 8.14 -5.86
N ASP A 213 8.34 8.34 -4.66
CA ASP A 213 8.80 7.29 -3.75
C ASP A 213 7.68 6.58 -3.00
N GLY A 214 6.77 5.99 -3.79
CA GLY A 214 5.72 5.10 -3.25
C GLY A 214 6.29 3.75 -2.75
N PRO A 215 5.49 3.04 -1.94
CA PRO A 215 4.06 3.27 -1.67
C PRO A 215 3.75 4.24 -0.53
N VAL A 216 4.77 4.74 0.21
CA VAL A 216 4.59 5.45 1.49
C VAL A 216 4.93 6.93 1.39
N ALA A 217 6.07 7.27 0.76
CA ALA A 217 6.58 8.64 0.64
C ALA A 217 6.18 9.31 -0.68
N THR A 218 4.97 9.05 -1.14
CA THR A 218 4.45 9.57 -2.42
C THR A 218 4.37 11.08 -2.46
N THR A 219 4.55 11.64 -3.64
CA THR A 219 4.19 13.02 -3.97
C THR A 219 2.78 13.05 -4.53
N PRO A 220 1.88 13.91 -4.02
CA PRO A 220 0.50 13.94 -4.48
C PRO A 220 0.36 14.59 -5.86
N HIS A 221 -0.36 13.92 -6.75
CA HIS A 221 -0.77 14.41 -8.05
C HIS A 221 -2.29 14.41 -8.16
N TRP A 222 -2.90 15.58 -8.37
CA TRP A 222 -4.35 15.66 -8.58
C TRP A 222 -4.72 15.11 -9.95
N CYS A 223 -5.47 14.01 -9.99
CA CYS A 223 -5.98 13.42 -11.20
C CYS A 223 -7.51 13.53 -11.31
N GLY A 224 -8.24 13.57 -10.20
CA GLY A 224 -9.69 13.75 -10.16
C GLY A 224 -10.48 12.57 -10.71
N CYS A 225 -9.92 11.36 -10.73
CA CYS A 225 -10.57 10.18 -11.29
C CYS A 225 -11.02 9.18 -10.21
N VAL A 226 -12.13 8.48 -10.52
CA VAL A 226 -12.52 7.22 -9.90
C VAL A 226 -12.62 6.18 -11.01
N LEU A 227 -11.92 5.06 -10.86
CA LEU A 227 -12.01 3.94 -11.79
C LEU A 227 -12.86 2.82 -11.20
N ALA A 228 -13.56 2.07 -12.06
CA ALA A 228 -14.30 0.87 -11.68
C ALA A 228 -14.01 -0.28 -12.64
N SER A 229 -13.87 -1.51 -12.11
CA SER A 229 -13.69 -2.74 -12.88
C SER A 229 -14.21 -3.95 -12.11
N THR A 230 -14.66 -4.97 -12.83
CA THR A 230 -14.98 -6.30 -12.26
C THR A 230 -13.80 -7.28 -12.33
N ASP A 231 -12.71 -6.84 -12.90
CA ASP A 231 -11.50 -7.62 -13.15
C ASP A 231 -10.34 -6.95 -12.40
N PRO A 232 -9.79 -7.58 -11.34
CA PRO A 232 -8.72 -7.01 -10.53
C PRO A 232 -7.41 -6.83 -11.31
N VAL A 233 -7.14 -7.70 -12.29
CA VAL A 233 -5.96 -7.61 -13.16
C VAL A 233 -6.11 -6.43 -14.14
N ALA A 234 -7.30 -6.25 -14.73
CA ALA A 234 -7.60 -5.09 -15.56
C ALA A 234 -7.58 -3.79 -14.74
N MET A 235 -7.96 -3.82 -13.46
CA MET A 235 -7.86 -2.65 -12.59
C MET A 235 -6.41 -2.23 -12.38
N ASP A 236 -5.50 -3.18 -12.12
CA ASP A 236 -4.07 -2.89 -11.98
C ASP A 236 -3.49 -2.34 -13.29
N ALA A 237 -3.83 -2.97 -14.42
CA ALA A 237 -3.44 -2.46 -15.72
C ALA A 237 -3.99 -1.05 -16.01
N ALA A 238 -5.22 -0.75 -15.58
CA ALA A 238 -5.82 0.57 -15.71
C ALA A 238 -5.12 1.63 -14.86
N ILE A 239 -4.75 1.30 -13.63
CA ILE A 239 -3.94 2.17 -12.77
C ILE A 239 -2.57 2.44 -13.40
N ALA A 240 -1.88 1.39 -13.88
CA ALA A 240 -0.58 1.54 -14.53
C ALA A 240 -0.67 2.42 -15.78
N ALA A 241 -1.66 2.17 -16.63
CA ALA A 241 -1.87 2.99 -17.85
C ALA A 241 -2.20 4.45 -17.51
N LEU A 242 -2.97 4.72 -16.45
CA LEU A 242 -3.27 6.06 -15.96
C LEU A 242 -1.99 6.80 -15.50
N LEU A 243 -1.08 6.08 -14.84
CA LEU A 243 0.19 6.60 -14.33
C LEU A 243 1.33 6.60 -15.39
N GLY A 244 1.07 6.15 -16.61
CA GLY A 244 2.04 6.14 -17.71
C GLY A 244 3.03 4.97 -17.69
N TYR A 245 2.74 3.90 -16.96
CA TYR A 245 3.59 2.71 -16.89
C TYR A 245 3.23 1.64 -17.91
N ASP A 246 4.22 0.83 -18.30
CA ASP A 246 4.03 -0.34 -19.15
C ASP A 246 3.35 -1.46 -18.35
N VAL A 247 2.10 -1.75 -18.67
CA VAL A 247 1.26 -2.76 -17.99
C VAL A 247 1.86 -4.17 -18.05
N ARG A 248 2.72 -4.46 -19.03
CA ARG A 248 3.37 -5.77 -19.19
C ARG A 248 4.42 -6.06 -18.12
N LYS A 249 4.89 -5.04 -17.43
CA LYS A 249 5.90 -5.14 -16.36
C LYS A 249 5.32 -5.43 -14.98
N LEU A 250 3.99 -5.44 -14.83
CA LEU A 250 3.33 -5.66 -13.53
C LEU A 250 3.40 -7.13 -13.12
N CYS A 251 4.12 -7.42 -12.03
CA CYS A 251 4.31 -8.78 -11.52
C CYS A 251 3.02 -9.36 -10.93
N PHE A 252 2.30 -8.60 -10.09
CA PHE A 252 1.04 -9.05 -9.50
C PHE A 252 -0.02 -9.32 -10.56
N ALA A 253 -0.14 -8.44 -11.55
CA ALA A 253 -1.09 -8.62 -12.64
C ALA A 253 -0.72 -9.83 -13.52
N ALA A 254 0.57 -10.10 -13.73
CA ALA A 254 1.04 -11.29 -14.45
C ALA A 254 0.63 -12.57 -13.71
N ALA A 255 0.88 -12.65 -12.40
CA ALA A 255 0.49 -13.79 -11.58
C ALA A 255 -1.03 -14.00 -11.55
N GLY A 256 -1.80 -12.90 -11.58
CA GLY A 256 -3.26 -12.95 -11.70
C GLY A 256 -3.75 -13.52 -13.03
N GLU A 257 -3.13 -13.14 -14.16
CA GLU A 257 -3.45 -13.71 -15.48
C GLU A 257 -3.20 -15.22 -15.52
N GLU A 258 -2.10 -15.66 -14.95
CA GLU A 258 -1.77 -17.08 -14.87
C GLU A 258 -2.79 -17.92 -14.09
N ARG A 259 -3.54 -17.31 -13.17
CA ARG A 259 -4.63 -17.92 -12.38
C ARG A 259 -6.01 -17.61 -12.94
N GLN A 260 -6.08 -17.04 -14.14
CA GLN A 260 -7.34 -16.68 -14.81
C GLN A 260 -8.22 -15.71 -14.00
N LEU A 261 -7.60 -14.88 -13.15
CA LEU A 261 -8.29 -13.86 -12.38
C LEU A 261 -8.71 -12.66 -13.24
N GLY A 262 -8.10 -12.47 -14.42
CA GLY A 262 -8.37 -11.40 -15.34
C GLY A 262 -7.34 -11.31 -16.45
N ARG A 263 -7.27 -10.15 -17.12
CA ARG A 263 -6.30 -9.87 -18.18
C ARG A 263 -5.83 -8.43 -18.13
N ARG A 264 -4.55 -8.22 -18.40
CA ARG A 264 -3.94 -6.87 -18.50
C ARG A 264 -4.32 -6.15 -19.77
N GLU A 265 -4.44 -6.86 -20.90
CA GLU A 265 -4.66 -6.31 -22.24
C GLU A 265 -5.47 -7.27 -23.13
N PRO A 266 -6.19 -6.76 -24.16
CA PRO A 266 -6.58 -5.36 -24.34
C PRO A 266 -7.69 -4.95 -23.36
N ILE A 267 -7.65 -3.70 -22.83
CA ILE A 267 -8.70 -3.16 -21.95
C ILE A 267 -9.75 -2.42 -22.79
N THR A 268 -11.04 -2.71 -22.53
CA THR A 268 -12.15 -1.89 -23.00
C THR A 268 -12.34 -0.72 -22.04
N TRP A 269 -12.11 0.49 -22.54
CA TRP A 269 -12.27 1.72 -21.75
C TRP A 269 -13.69 2.26 -21.88
N LEU A 270 -14.32 2.60 -20.76
CA LEU A 270 -15.65 3.20 -20.68
C LEU A 270 -15.57 4.55 -19.94
N GLY A 271 -16.50 5.45 -20.25
CA GLY A 271 -16.56 6.77 -19.64
C GLY A 271 -15.51 7.74 -20.19
N MET A 272 -14.73 8.37 -19.31
CA MET A 272 -13.70 9.33 -19.72
C MET A 272 -12.58 8.63 -20.50
N PRO A 273 -12.20 9.11 -21.69
CA PRO A 273 -11.07 8.55 -22.43
C PRO A 273 -9.76 8.64 -21.65
N LEU A 274 -8.97 7.56 -21.63
CA LEU A 274 -7.72 7.47 -20.87
C LEU A 274 -6.73 8.58 -21.25
N ASP A 275 -6.59 8.90 -22.54
CA ASP A 275 -5.68 9.92 -23.07
C ASP A 275 -5.99 11.34 -22.57
N ARG A 276 -7.15 11.57 -21.97
CA ARG A 276 -7.54 12.84 -21.37
C ARG A 276 -7.12 13.00 -19.93
N VAL A 277 -6.80 11.90 -19.25
CA VAL A 277 -6.55 11.88 -17.81
C VAL A 277 -5.23 11.20 -17.44
N ALA A 278 -4.67 10.36 -18.34
CA ALA A 278 -3.38 9.73 -18.12
C ALA A 278 -2.24 10.78 -18.08
N PHE A 279 -1.27 10.51 -17.23
CA PHE A 279 -0.07 11.32 -17.09
C PHE A 279 1.15 10.43 -16.86
N GLN A 280 2.35 10.99 -17.08
CA GLN A 280 3.58 10.29 -16.77
C GLN A 280 3.94 10.59 -15.31
N ALA A 281 3.72 9.64 -14.43
CA ALA A 281 4.09 9.77 -13.03
C ALA A 281 5.61 9.82 -12.87
N TRP A 282 6.09 10.58 -11.90
CA TRP A 282 7.49 10.55 -11.51
C TRP A 282 7.82 9.17 -10.97
N PRO A 283 8.87 8.51 -11.47
CA PRO A 283 9.21 7.17 -11.02
C PRO A 283 9.73 7.17 -9.58
N VAL A 284 9.74 6.00 -8.97
CA VAL A 284 10.45 5.76 -7.70
C VAL A 284 11.96 5.92 -7.94
N HIS A 285 12.67 6.59 -7.04
CA HIS A 285 14.14 6.64 -7.09
C HIS A 285 14.75 5.23 -6.89
N GLU A 286 15.65 4.87 -7.81
CA GLU A 286 16.39 3.60 -7.73
C GLU A 286 17.57 3.74 -6.78
N GLY A 287 17.59 3.46 -5.60
CA GLY A 287 18.70 3.60 -4.67
C GLY A 287 18.56 4.79 -3.72
N PHE A 288 19.68 5.30 -3.23
CA PHE A 288 19.72 6.24 -2.11
C PHE A 288 20.31 7.62 -2.45
N ASP A 289 20.73 7.83 -3.68
CA ASP A 289 21.50 9.03 -4.10
C ASP A 289 20.72 10.34 -3.93
N HIS A 290 19.39 10.28 -3.88
CA HIS A 290 18.51 11.43 -3.67
C HIS A 290 18.41 11.85 -2.19
N LEU A 291 18.92 11.04 -1.26
CA LEU A 291 18.80 11.26 0.17
C LEU A 291 19.98 12.08 0.71
N PRO A 292 19.74 13.03 1.62
CA PRO A 292 20.79 13.87 2.19
C PRO A 292 21.56 13.17 3.32
N VAL A 293 21.83 11.86 3.20
CA VAL A 293 22.53 11.02 4.17
C VAL A 293 23.52 10.11 3.48
N ASN A 294 24.54 9.66 4.20
CA ASN A 294 25.44 8.65 3.68
C ASN A 294 24.77 7.27 3.80
N VAL A 295 24.53 6.58 2.68
CA VAL A 295 24.02 5.22 2.70
C VAL A 295 25.05 4.27 2.11
N LEU A 296 25.43 3.27 2.91
CA LEU A 296 26.38 2.21 2.54
C LEU A 296 25.59 0.89 2.50
N SER A 297 25.30 0.39 1.31
CA SER A 297 24.56 -0.86 1.13
C SER A 297 25.45 -1.92 0.52
N GLY A 298 25.61 -3.06 1.21
CA GLY A 298 26.39 -4.21 0.75
C GLY A 298 25.56 -5.22 -0.01
N ALA A 299 26.21 -6.01 -0.87
CA ALA A 299 25.58 -7.11 -1.59
C ALA A 299 25.20 -8.30 -0.68
N GLY A 300 25.79 -8.39 0.51
CA GLY A 300 25.58 -9.46 1.49
C GLY A 300 24.45 -9.15 2.48
N VAL A 301 23.29 -8.70 2.01
CA VAL A 301 22.11 -8.54 2.87
C VAL A 301 21.51 -9.91 3.16
N THR A 302 21.26 -10.27 4.43
CA THR A 302 20.76 -11.61 4.79
C THR A 302 19.32 -11.85 4.38
N ARG A 303 18.56 -10.79 4.14
CA ARG A 303 17.17 -10.89 3.65
C ARG A 303 16.90 -9.83 2.60
N ALA A 304 16.23 -10.25 1.53
CA ALA A 304 15.62 -9.32 0.58
C ALA A 304 14.63 -8.41 1.33
N GLY A 305 14.56 -7.15 0.95
CA GLY A 305 13.61 -6.18 1.53
C GLY A 305 14.19 -5.27 2.62
N THR A 306 15.24 -5.65 3.37
CA THR A 306 15.81 -4.76 4.40
C THR A 306 16.21 -3.40 3.83
N ALA A 307 16.92 -3.38 2.71
CA ALA A 307 17.32 -2.14 2.04
C ALA A 307 16.10 -1.32 1.58
N GLY A 308 15.08 -1.99 1.05
CA GLY A 308 13.83 -1.35 0.64
C GLY A 308 13.06 -0.72 1.81
N HIS A 309 12.97 -1.42 2.95
CA HIS A 309 12.31 -0.88 4.14
C HIS A 309 13.09 0.29 4.76
N VAL A 310 14.42 0.20 4.79
CA VAL A 310 15.28 1.31 5.25
C VAL A 310 15.16 2.50 4.30
N LYS A 311 15.17 2.28 2.98
CA LYS A 311 14.93 3.33 1.99
C LYS A 311 13.59 4.01 2.21
N ALA A 312 12.51 3.23 2.27
CA ALA A 312 11.17 3.78 2.48
C ALA A 312 11.07 4.58 3.80
N ALA A 313 11.75 4.14 4.86
CA ALA A 313 11.81 4.87 6.13
C ALA A 313 12.56 6.21 5.99
N LEU A 314 13.67 6.23 5.27
CA LEU A 314 14.42 7.47 4.98
C LEU A 314 13.62 8.42 4.08
N ASP A 315 12.95 7.90 3.06
CA ASP A 315 12.06 8.67 2.18
C ASP A 315 10.91 9.33 2.98
N VAL A 316 10.32 8.62 3.94
CA VAL A 316 9.31 9.17 4.86
C VAL A 316 9.89 10.32 5.68
N LEU A 317 11.06 10.12 6.29
CA LEU A 317 11.72 11.18 7.09
C LEU A 317 12.04 12.42 6.24
N THR A 318 12.51 12.20 5.01
CA THR A 318 12.81 13.28 4.05
C THR A 318 11.55 14.05 3.67
N ARG A 319 10.51 13.32 3.28
CA ARG A 319 9.25 13.92 2.83
C ARG A 319 8.62 14.83 3.89
N HIS A 320 8.74 14.48 5.16
CA HIS A 320 8.22 15.29 6.27
C HIS A 320 9.21 16.31 6.83
N GLY A 321 10.37 16.49 6.18
CA GLY A 321 11.43 17.40 6.61
C GLY A 321 12.05 17.01 7.96
N ALA A 322 11.79 15.78 8.42
CA ALA A 322 12.31 15.30 9.70
C ALA A 322 13.80 15.00 9.60
N LEU A 323 14.24 14.52 8.45
CA LEU A 323 15.65 14.23 8.18
C LEU A 323 16.49 15.51 8.13
N ASP A 324 16.01 16.55 7.45
CA ASP A 324 16.71 17.84 7.39
C ASP A 324 16.86 18.47 8.78
N ARG A 325 15.81 18.40 9.61
CA ARG A 325 15.87 18.86 11.01
C ARG A 325 16.87 18.06 11.83
N ALA A 326 16.90 16.75 11.67
CA ALA A 326 17.85 15.88 12.35
C ALA A 326 19.30 16.20 11.96
N ILE A 327 19.56 16.41 10.66
CA ILE A 327 20.88 16.80 10.12
C ILE A 327 21.33 18.14 10.72
N ALA A 328 20.44 19.11 10.78
CA ALA A 328 20.75 20.43 11.35
C ALA A 328 21.12 20.36 12.85
N MET A 329 20.56 19.40 13.58
CA MET A 329 20.81 19.24 15.02
C MET A 329 22.01 18.34 15.35
N LYS A 330 22.23 17.27 14.60
CA LYS A 330 23.18 16.20 14.97
C LYS A 330 24.23 15.91 13.90
N GLY A 331 24.22 16.61 12.77
CA GLY A 331 25.10 16.36 11.63
C GLY A 331 24.57 15.31 10.68
N VAL A 332 25.33 15.05 9.60
CA VAL A 332 24.93 14.13 8.52
C VAL A 332 25.00 12.68 9.01
N PRO A 333 23.86 11.97 9.05
CA PRO A 333 23.87 10.59 9.50
C PRO A 333 24.46 9.65 8.43
N THR A 334 24.99 8.53 8.92
CA THR A 334 25.41 7.41 8.06
C THR A 334 24.57 6.18 8.39
N VAL A 335 24.03 5.54 7.36
CA VAL A 335 23.23 4.32 7.44
C VAL A 335 23.94 3.23 6.66
N MET A 336 24.36 2.18 7.34
CA MET A 336 24.97 0.98 6.75
C MET A 336 23.97 -0.16 6.73
N ILE A 337 23.89 -0.90 5.63
CA ILE A 337 22.96 -2.03 5.45
C ILE A 337 23.74 -3.25 4.95
N GLY A 338 23.70 -4.33 5.73
CA GLY A 338 24.33 -5.60 5.36
C GLY A 338 25.84 -5.61 5.43
N ASP A 339 26.47 -6.60 4.75
CA ASP A 339 27.92 -6.76 4.71
C ASP A 339 28.54 -5.76 3.73
N THR A 340 28.99 -4.64 4.25
CA THR A 340 29.75 -3.63 3.50
C THR A 340 30.87 -3.07 4.38
N GLY A 341 31.80 -2.34 3.79
CA GLY A 341 32.86 -1.62 4.49
C GLY A 341 32.66 -0.11 4.39
N ASP A 342 33.13 0.60 5.38
CA ASP A 342 33.21 2.05 5.36
C ASP A 342 34.66 2.52 5.48
N PRO A 343 35.31 2.91 4.38
CA PRO A 343 36.70 3.41 4.42
C PRO A 343 36.83 4.72 5.18
N ASP A 344 35.74 5.47 5.34
CA ASP A 344 35.70 6.77 6.01
C ASP A 344 35.05 6.68 7.42
N PHE A 345 34.97 5.50 8.02
CA PHE A 345 34.26 5.24 9.27
C PHE A 345 34.57 6.25 10.37
N GLU A 346 35.87 6.52 10.62
CA GLU A 346 36.28 7.48 11.65
C GLU A 346 35.85 8.94 11.37
N ARG A 347 35.58 9.28 10.14
CA ARG A 347 34.98 10.55 9.73
C ARG A 347 33.48 10.53 9.96
N HIS A 348 32.79 9.54 9.45
CA HIS A 348 31.34 9.44 9.48
C HIS A 348 30.78 9.40 10.89
N VAL A 349 31.41 8.67 11.83
CA VAL A 349 30.97 8.64 13.24
C VAL A 349 31.15 9.96 13.99
N LYS A 350 31.94 10.89 13.45
CA LYS A 350 32.13 12.25 13.99
C LYS A 350 31.17 13.25 13.32
N GLU A 351 30.76 12.99 12.08
CA GLU A 351 29.91 13.89 11.31
C GLU A 351 28.43 13.78 11.71
N GLY A 352 28.01 12.63 12.26
CA GLY A 352 26.61 12.46 12.69
C GLY A 352 26.32 11.07 13.25
N PRO A 353 25.05 10.77 13.50
CA PRO A 353 24.61 9.45 13.97
C PRO A 353 24.97 8.35 12.96
N TYR A 354 25.46 7.21 13.48
CA TYR A 354 25.81 6.04 12.69
C TYR A 354 24.91 4.86 13.05
N VAL A 355 24.15 4.34 12.07
CA VAL A 355 23.20 3.25 12.26
C VAL A 355 23.54 2.10 11.34
N VAL A 356 23.60 0.88 11.86
CA VAL A 356 23.90 -0.33 11.11
C VAL A 356 22.71 -1.28 11.17
N PHE A 357 22.19 -1.66 10.02
CA PHE A 357 21.11 -2.62 9.87
C PHE A 357 21.60 -3.95 9.33
N ASP A 358 20.94 -5.04 9.71
CA ASP A 358 21.12 -6.38 9.22
C ASP A 358 22.23 -7.18 9.92
N ASP A 359 21.92 -8.45 10.20
CA ASP A 359 22.84 -9.37 10.90
C ASP A 359 24.07 -9.75 10.06
N ALA A 360 24.04 -9.53 8.74
CA ALA A 360 25.20 -9.70 7.86
C ALA A 360 26.28 -8.64 8.06
N ALA A 361 25.97 -7.52 8.72
CA ALA A 361 26.95 -6.46 8.97
C ALA A 361 28.17 -6.98 9.76
N ARG A 362 29.34 -6.43 9.46
CA ARG A 362 30.62 -6.88 10.01
C ARG A 362 30.71 -6.63 11.52
N PRO A 363 31.38 -7.56 12.26
CA PRO A 363 31.50 -7.46 13.72
C PRO A 363 32.09 -6.15 14.22
N GLU A 364 33.06 -5.57 13.53
CA GLU A 364 33.71 -4.32 13.90
C GLU A 364 32.75 -3.14 14.01
N TYR A 365 31.75 -3.08 13.14
CA TYR A 365 30.70 -2.03 13.21
C TYR A 365 29.65 -2.35 14.26
N LYS A 366 29.23 -3.62 14.37
CA LYS A 366 28.20 -4.01 15.35
C LYS A 366 28.66 -3.85 16.82
N GLN A 367 29.95 -3.92 17.08
CA GLN A 367 30.54 -3.87 18.42
C GLN A 367 31.05 -2.47 18.80
N ASP A 368 31.08 -1.52 17.85
CA ASP A 368 31.55 -0.17 18.15
C ASP A 368 30.51 0.59 18.99
N PRO A 369 30.87 1.14 20.16
CA PRO A 369 29.92 1.81 21.04
C PRO A 369 29.35 3.13 20.48
N ARG A 370 29.93 3.67 19.43
CA ARG A 370 29.48 4.87 18.73
C ARG A 370 28.40 4.56 17.69
N VAL A 371 28.23 3.28 17.36
CA VAL A 371 27.32 2.77 16.33
C VAL A 371 26.06 2.25 16.98
N ARG A 372 24.91 2.60 16.43
CA ARG A 372 23.64 1.99 16.78
C ARG A 372 23.37 0.78 15.87
N PHE A 373 23.60 -0.41 16.39
CA PHE A 373 23.28 -1.64 15.66
C PHE A 373 21.80 -2.03 15.81
N VAL A 374 21.15 -2.36 14.68
CA VAL A 374 19.79 -2.85 14.61
C VAL A 374 19.82 -4.29 14.07
N PRO A 375 19.66 -5.30 14.93
CA PRO A 375 19.71 -6.70 14.54
C PRO A 375 18.47 -7.11 13.75
N GLY A 376 18.62 -8.17 12.96
CA GLY A 376 17.54 -8.74 12.17
C GLY A 376 17.16 -7.89 10.96
N HIS A 377 15.89 -8.00 10.57
CA HIS A 377 15.35 -7.35 9.36
C HIS A 377 14.10 -6.59 9.74
N PRO A 378 14.23 -5.32 10.14
CA PRO A 378 13.07 -4.54 10.49
C PRO A 378 12.18 -4.32 9.25
N VAL A 379 10.88 -4.53 9.40
CA VAL A 379 9.88 -3.98 8.49
C VAL A 379 9.88 -2.44 8.56
N LEU A 380 9.19 -1.78 7.64
CA LEU A 380 9.20 -0.32 7.53
C LEU A 380 9.02 0.41 8.88
N ARG A 381 8.00 0.03 9.67
CA ARG A 381 7.77 0.62 11.00
C ARG A 381 8.98 0.48 11.92
N GLY A 382 9.57 -0.71 11.95
CA GLY A 382 10.76 -0.99 12.76
C GLY A 382 11.97 -0.18 12.32
N ALA A 383 12.23 -0.11 11.00
CA ALA A 383 13.29 0.71 10.43
C ALA A 383 13.07 2.20 10.73
N LEU A 384 11.86 2.70 10.51
CA LEU A 384 11.47 4.09 10.77
C LEU A 384 11.66 4.47 12.23
N GLN A 385 11.17 3.64 13.18
CA GLN A 385 11.34 3.91 14.61
C GLN A 385 12.82 3.96 15.02
N ARG A 386 13.63 3.02 14.49
CA ARG A 386 15.07 2.98 14.82
C ARG A 386 15.83 4.19 14.27
N LEU A 387 15.46 4.67 13.09
CA LEU A 387 16.03 5.89 12.51
C LEU A 387 15.57 7.14 13.30
N ILE A 388 14.28 7.23 13.65
CA ILE A 388 13.76 8.30 14.50
C ILE A 388 14.54 8.39 15.80
N ASP A 389 14.69 7.26 16.50
CA ASP A 389 15.42 7.21 17.79
C ASP A 389 16.90 7.56 17.63
N ALA A 390 17.56 7.09 16.57
CA ALA A 390 18.97 7.36 16.34
C ALA A 390 19.23 8.82 15.95
N PHE A 391 18.41 9.35 15.08
CA PHE A 391 18.56 10.72 14.56
C PHE A 391 17.97 11.77 15.51
N GLY A 392 17.09 11.36 16.44
CA GLY A 392 16.30 12.29 17.23
C GLY A 392 15.29 13.06 16.40
N ALA A 393 14.79 12.42 15.33
CA ALA A 393 13.82 12.99 14.42
C ALA A 393 12.42 12.96 15.06
N GLU A 394 11.56 13.90 14.66
CA GLU A 394 10.16 13.94 15.05
C GLU A 394 9.28 13.88 13.80
N LEU A 395 8.30 13.00 13.79
CA LEU A 395 7.29 12.89 12.74
C LEU A 395 5.92 13.31 13.28
N PRO A 396 5.14 14.09 12.53
CA PRO A 396 3.76 14.38 12.88
C PRO A 396 2.95 13.07 12.98
N GLY A 397 2.25 12.89 14.10
CA GLY A 397 1.41 11.69 14.32
C GLY A 397 2.16 10.43 14.79
N HIS A 398 3.48 10.47 14.91
CA HIS A 398 4.27 9.39 15.49
C HIS A 398 4.53 9.73 16.98
N ALA A 399 3.61 9.36 17.84
CA ALA A 399 3.88 9.43 19.28
C ALA A 399 4.94 8.36 19.59
N ALA A 400 6.00 8.77 20.29
CA ALA A 400 6.97 7.83 20.83
C ALA A 400 6.21 6.77 21.65
N ALA A 401 6.38 5.51 21.29
CA ALA A 401 5.91 4.42 22.11
C ALA A 401 6.68 4.51 23.45
N GLY A 402 6.00 5.02 24.48
CA GLY A 402 6.52 5.09 25.84
C GLY A 402 6.63 3.72 26.48
#